data_3bfb9048339cb6db099ffd39587d988a
#
_entry.id   3bfb9048339cb6db099ffd39587d988a
#
_cell.length_a   1.000
_cell.length_b   1.000
_cell.length_c   1.000
_cell.angle_alpha   90.00
_cell.angle_beta   90.00
_cell.angle_gamma   90.00
#
_symmetry.space_group_name_H-M   'P 1'
#
loop_
_entity.id
_entity.type
_entity.pdbx_description
1 polymer ?
#
loop_
_entity_poly.entity_id
_entity_poly.type
_entity_poly.pdbx_seq_one_letter_code
_entity_poly.pdbx_strand_id
1 'polypeptide(L)'
;MSKKPKIVSAGGVVLRQHTSGLQVLLIHRDRYDDWSLPKGKRETDELLPETAVREIREETGVASRLDLRLPSVRYKVSKGPKAVHYWRSEVVSQRPRRPDDEVSAVKWLPVEAALEKLTYPDERAVIEAAGKGGFEDGERL
;
A
#
# COMPACT_ATOMS: atom_id res chain seq x y z
N MET A 1 3.34 11.24 26.58
CA MET A 1 3.02 9.88 26.12
C MET A 1 2.27 9.92 24.81
N SER A 2 2.70 9.15 23.86
CA SER A 2 1.96 9.02 22.59
C SER A 2 0.76 8.11 22.81
N LYS A 3 -0.37 8.51 22.26
CA LYS A 3 -1.57 7.67 22.30
C LYS A 3 -1.43 6.54 21.30
N LYS A 4 -1.89 5.36 21.67
CA LYS A 4 -1.98 4.25 20.73
C LYS A 4 -2.99 4.60 19.63
N PRO A 5 -2.70 4.24 18.37
CA PRO A 5 -3.69 4.46 17.30
C PRO A 5 -4.98 3.72 17.59
N LYS A 6 -6.11 4.40 17.42
CA LYS A 6 -7.44 3.78 17.54
C LYS A 6 -7.82 3.04 16.28
N ILE A 7 -7.32 3.50 15.13
CA ILE A 7 -7.61 2.91 13.84
C ILE A 7 -6.30 2.39 13.28
N VAL A 8 -6.28 1.11 12.96
CA VAL A 8 -5.09 0.47 12.42
C VAL A 8 -5.43 -0.14 11.07
N SER A 9 -4.63 0.23 10.08
CA SER A 9 -4.77 -0.26 8.71
C SER A 9 -3.44 -0.86 8.26
N ALA A 10 -3.49 -1.63 7.20
CA ALA A 10 -2.30 -2.18 6.57
C ALA A 10 -2.47 -2.21 5.05
N GLY A 11 -1.36 -2.14 4.37
CA GLY A 11 -1.35 -2.18 2.92
C GLY A 11 0.04 -2.45 2.38
N GLY A 12 0.26 -2.13 1.13
CA GLY A 12 1.53 -2.48 0.53
C GLY A 12 1.98 -1.62 -0.63
N VAL A 13 3.30 -1.67 -0.82
CA VAL A 13 3.94 -1.23 -2.04
C VAL A 13 4.14 -2.47 -2.89
N VAL A 14 3.25 -2.66 -3.86
CA VAL A 14 3.27 -3.82 -4.73
C VAL A 14 4.14 -3.49 -5.93
N LEU A 15 5.22 -4.23 -6.08
CA LEU A 15 6.21 -4.00 -7.14
C LEU A 15 6.19 -5.13 -8.15
N ARG A 16 6.47 -4.78 -9.41
CA ARG A 16 6.73 -5.74 -10.46
C ARG A 16 7.84 -5.23 -11.36
N GLN A 17 8.63 -6.15 -11.91
CA GLN A 17 9.61 -5.81 -12.91
C GLN A 17 8.93 -5.80 -14.28
N HIS A 18 9.12 -4.72 -15.01
CA HIS A 18 8.62 -4.56 -16.38
C HIS A 18 9.80 -4.31 -17.31
N THR A 19 9.62 -4.47 -18.61
CA THR A 19 10.70 -4.23 -19.59
C THR A 19 11.28 -2.82 -19.48
N SER A 20 10.47 -1.85 -19.10
CA SER A 20 10.90 -0.46 -18.94
C SER A 20 11.38 -0.11 -17.52
N GLY A 21 11.43 -1.08 -16.62
CA GLY A 21 11.89 -0.87 -15.24
C GLY A 21 10.86 -1.29 -14.20
N LEU A 22 11.16 -0.92 -12.97
CA LEU A 22 10.32 -1.27 -11.83
C LEU A 22 9.05 -0.44 -11.81
N GLN A 23 7.92 -1.11 -11.61
CA GLN A 23 6.61 -0.46 -11.50
C GLN A 23 5.98 -0.71 -10.15
N VAL A 24 5.15 0.22 -9.72
CA VAL A 24 4.39 0.14 -8.48
C VAL A 24 2.90 0.32 -8.77
N LEU A 25 2.08 -0.35 -7.98
CA LEU A 25 0.63 -0.37 -8.14
C LEU A 25 -0.01 0.70 -7.27
N LEU A 26 -0.78 1.60 -7.88
CA LEU A 26 -1.56 2.62 -7.17
C LEU A 26 -3.04 2.42 -7.43
N ILE A 27 -3.85 2.91 -6.49
CA ILE A 27 -5.30 2.97 -6.63
C ILE A 27 -5.77 4.42 -6.71
N HIS A 28 -6.84 4.63 -7.44
CA HIS A 28 -7.57 5.90 -7.45
C HIS A 28 -8.93 5.71 -6.77
N ARG A 29 -9.32 6.69 -5.98
CA ARG A 29 -10.63 6.70 -5.32
C ARG A 29 -11.39 7.94 -5.75
N ASP A 30 -12.45 7.76 -6.56
CA ASP A 30 -13.26 8.89 -7.05
C ASP A 30 -13.85 9.71 -5.91
N ARG A 31 -14.27 9.04 -4.83
CA ARG A 31 -14.88 9.68 -3.67
C ARG A 31 -14.00 10.78 -3.07
N TYR A 32 -12.69 10.58 -3.09
CA TYR A 32 -11.71 11.51 -2.53
C TYR A 32 -10.87 12.18 -3.61
N ASP A 33 -11.05 11.79 -4.85
CA ASP A 33 -10.21 12.20 -5.97
C ASP A 33 -8.73 12.11 -5.62
N ASP A 34 -8.31 10.96 -5.13
CA ASP A 34 -6.93 10.74 -4.71
C ASP A 34 -6.31 9.50 -5.34
N TRP A 35 -4.98 9.54 -5.42
CA TRP A 35 -4.15 8.39 -5.78
C TRP A 35 -3.35 7.98 -4.55
N SER A 36 -3.39 6.72 -4.23
CA SER A 36 -2.73 6.20 -3.03
C SER A 36 -2.26 4.77 -3.20
N LEU A 37 -1.48 4.32 -2.22
CA LEU A 37 -1.15 2.91 -2.08
C LEU A 37 -2.40 2.13 -1.63
N PRO A 38 -2.55 0.87 -2.07
CA PRO A 38 -3.65 0.03 -1.59
C PRO A 38 -3.49 -0.27 -0.10
N LYS A 39 -4.55 -0.09 0.66
CA LYS A 39 -4.57 -0.29 2.10
C LYS A 39 -5.99 -0.33 2.62
N GLY A 40 -6.16 -0.87 3.81
CA GLY A 40 -7.45 -0.83 4.47
C GLY A 40 -7.39 -1.26 5.92
N LYS A 41 -8.52 -1.19 6.59
CA LYS A 41 -8.63 -1.41 8.03
C LYS A 41 -8.45 -2.89 8.40
N ARG A 42 -7.75 -3.10 9.51
CA ARG A 42 -7.64 -4.43 10.11
C ARG A 42 -9.00 -4.91 10.59
N GLU A 43 -9.31 -6.14 10.31
CA GLU A 43 -10.47 -6.81 10.86
C GLU A 43 -10.12 -7.45 12.21
N THR A 44 -11.14 -7.75 13.03
CA THR A 44 -10.95 -8.38 14.33
C THR A 44 -10.18 -9.69 14.17
N ASP A 45 -9.20 -9.89 15.06
CA ASP A 45 -8.33 -11.08 15.10
C ASP A 45 -7.42 -11.27 13.88
N GLU A 46 -7.38 -10.30 12.99
CA GLU A 46 -6.49 -10.34 11.84
C GLU A 46 -5.10 -9.81 12.21
N LEU A 47 -4.06 -10.49 11.79
CA LEU A 47 -2.70 -9.97 11.91
C LEU A 47 -2.47 -8.92 10.82
N LEU A 48 -1.65 -7.91 11.09
CA LEU A 48 -1.42 -6.83 10.13
C LEU A 48 -0.88 -7.31 8.77
N PRO A 49 0.05 -8.27 8.69
CA PRO A 49 0.42 -8.82 7.38
C PRO A 49 -0.74 -9.46 6.64
N GLU A 50 -1.65 -10.11 7.36
CA GLU A 50 -2.86 -10.68 6.76
C GLU A 50 -3.78 -9.57 6.22
N THR A 51 -3.92 -8.48 6.97
CA THR A 51 -4.67 -7.31 6.53
C THR A 51 -4.10 -6.76 5.24
N ALA A 52 -2.77 -6.61 5.18
CA ALA A 52 -2.10 -6.08 3.99
C ALA A 52 -2.38 -6.94 2.76
N VAL A 53 -2.21 -8.24 2.86
CA VAL A 53 -2.47 -9.16 1.74
C VAL A 53 -3.92 -9.11 1.30
N ARG A 54 -4.85 -9.13 2.26
CA ARG A 54 -6.29 -9.08 1.96
C ARG A 54 -6.68 -7.77 1.29
N GLU A 55 -6.25 -6.63 1.82
CA GLU A 55 -6.61 -5.32 1.27
C GLU A 55 -5.99 -5.09 -0.10
N ILE A 56 -4.75 -5.52 -0.32
CA ILE A 56 -4.14 -5.45 -1.64
C ILE A 56 -5.02 -6.20 -2.64
N ARG A 57 -5.45 -7.41 -2.28
CA ARG A 57 -6.26 -8.22 -3.18
C ARG A 57 -7.65 -7.62 -3.42
N GLU A 58 -8.30 -7.14 -2.37
CA GLU A 58 -9.63 -6.54 -2.51
C GLU A 58 -9.60 -5.27 -3.36
N GLU A 59 -8.60 -4.43 -3.16
CA GLU A 59 -8.53 -3.14 -3.85
C GLU A 59 -7.93 -3.23 -5.25
N THR A 60 -7.07 -4.19 -5.53
CA THR A 60 -6.32 -4.22 -6.79
C THR A 60 -6.53 -5.48 -7.63
N GLY A 61 -7.05 -6.55 -7.05
CA GLY A 61 -7.12 -7.85 -7.73
C GLY A 61 -5.80 -8.63 -7.69
N VAL A 62 -4.78 -8.11 -7.01
CA VAL A 62 -3.47 -8.75 -6.95
C VAL A 62 -3.37 -9.64 -5.73
N ALA A 63 -3.04 -10.92 -5.96
CA ALA A 63 -2.58 -11.81 -4.92
C ALA A 63 -1.07 -11.57 -4.79
N SER A 64 -0.61 -11.20 -3.60
CA SER A 64 0.76 -10.78 -3.38
C SER A 64 1.43 -11.52 -2.25
N ARG A 65 2.76 -11.47 -2.25
CA ARG A 65 3.57 -12.02 -1.16
C ARG A 65 4.41 -10.89 -0.58
N LEU A 66 4.30 -10.71 0.73
CA LEU A 66 5.06 -9.69 1.44
C LEU A 66 6.49 -10.15 1.64
N ASP A 67 7.46 -9.23 1.47
CA ASP A 67 8.87 -9.57 1.61
C ASP A 67 9.68 -8.62 2.49
N LEU A 68 9.17 -7.42 2.77
CA LEU A 68 9.90 -6.44 3.54
C LEU A 68 8.95 -5.51 4.26
N ARG A 69 9.18 -5.31 5.57
CA ARG A 69 8.42 -4.34 6.32
C ARG A 69 8.92 -2.93 6.00
N LEU A 70 7.97 -2.01 5.82
CA LEU A 70 8.24 -0.63 5.44
C LEU A 70 7.85 0.34 6.56
N PRO A 71 8.25 1.61 6.48
CA PRO A 71 7.82 2.61 7.45
C PRO A 71 6.30 2.74 7.50
N SER A 72 5.78 2.95 8.70
CA SER A 72 4.37 3.21 8.92
C SER A 72 4.07 4.69 8.75
N VAL A 73 2.84 5.00 8.39
CA VAL A 73 2.34 6.38 8.31
C VAL A 73 1.33 6.59 9.42
N ARG A 74 1.46 7.69 10.16
CA ARG A 74 0.56 8.04 11.25
C ARG A 74 -0.03 9.41 11.02
N TYR A 75 -1.34 9.54 11.23
CA TYR A 75 -2.04 10.82 11.09
C TYR A 75 -3.33 10.78 11.89
N LYS A 76 -3.96 11.95 12.01
CA LYS A 76 -5.23 12.07 12.72
C LYS A 76 -6.38 12.14 11.73
N VAL A 77 -7.45 11.44 12.05
CA VAL A 77 -8.73 11.56 11.37
C VAL A 77 -9.79 11.94 12.41
N SER A 78 -11.01 12.24 11.97
CA SER A 78 -12.08 12.67 12.86
C SER A 78 -12.33 11.71 14.03
N LYS A 79 -12.10 10.42 13.81
CA LYS A 79 -12.31 9.40 14.84
C LYS A 79 -11.11 9.18 15.76
N GLY A 80 -10.00 9.90 15.54
CA GLY A 80 -8.82 9.82 16.37
C GLY A 80 -7.55 9.44 15.62
N PRO A 81 -6.48 9.06 16.35
CA PRO A 81 -5.22 8.69 15.71
C PRO A 81 -5.37 7.45 14.83
N LYS A 82 -4.71 7.48 13.67
CA LYS A 82 -4.69 6.38 12.72
C LYS A 82 -3.25 6.02 12.36
N ALA A 83 -2.98 4.73 12.23
CA ALA A 83 -1.70 4.24 11.72
C ALA A 83 -1.95 3.32 10.55
N VAL A 84 -1.12 3.43 9.53
CA VAL A 84 -1.13 2.52 8.40
C VAL A 84 0.23 1.87 8.31
N HIS A 85 0.25 0.54 8.35
CA HIS A 85 1.46 -0.26 8.28
C HIS A 85 1.62 -0.81 6.88
N TYR A 86 2.80 -0.69 6.31
CA TYR A 86 3.05 -1.07 4.92
C TYR A 86 4.12 -2.15 4.81
N TRP A 87 3.97 -2.97 3.80
CA TRP A 87 4.96 -3.97 3.39
C TRP A 87 5.24 -3.85 1.92
N ARG A 88 6.48 -4.11 1.53
CA ARG A 88 6.81 -4.34 0.14
C ARG A 88 6.28 -5.72 -0.23
N SER A 89 5.72 -5.84 -1.41
CA SER A 89 5.19 -7.11 -1.86
C SER A 89 5.42 -7.33 -3.35
N GLU A 90 5.42 -8.58 -3.74
CA GLU A 90 5.54 -8.98 -5.14
C GLU A 90 4.27 -9.66 -5.59
N VAL A 91 4.02 -9.60 -6.90
CA VAL A 91 2.84 -10.20 -7.50
C VAL A 91 3.00 -11.71 -7.59
N VAL A 92 2.04 -12.45 -7.04
CA VAL A 92 1.90 -13.89 -7.28
C VAL A 92 0.98 -14.13 -8.47
N SER A 93 -0.16 -13.45 -8.48
CA SER A 93 -1.10 -13.48 -9.60
C SER A 93 -1.94 -12.21 -9.57
N GLN A 94 -2.55 -11.90 -10.72
CA GLN A 94 -3.42 -10.74 -10.83
C GLN A 94 -4.68 -11.13 -11.59
N ARG A 95 -5.83 -10.71 -11.06
CA ARG A 95 -7.12 -10.88 -11.71
C ARG A 95 -7.69 -9.51 -12.06
N PRO A 96 -8.46 -9.41 -13.16
CA PRO A 96 -9.18 -8.18 -13.45
C PRO A 96 -10.08 -7.79 -12.29
N ARG A 97 -10.16 -6.50 -12.02
CA ARG A 97 -11.00 -5.97 -10.97
C ARG A 97 -11.93 -4.92 -11.56
N ARG A 98 -13.22 -5.01 -11.25
CA ARG A 98 -14.18 -4.00 -11.67
C ARG A 98 -14.11 -2.81 -10.73
N PRO A 99 -14.21 -1.58 -11.25
CA PRO A 99 -14.33 -0.40 -10.39
C PRO A 99 -15.55 -0.53 -9.46
N ASP A 100 -15.41 0.02 -8.27
CA ASP A 100 -16.50 0.07 -7.29
C ASP A 100 -16.50 1.42 -6.56
N ASP A 101 -17.31 1.55 -5.51
CA ASP A 101 -17.43 2.79 -4.76
C ASP A 101 -16.15 3.15 -3.99
N GLU A 102 -15.30 2.20 -3.69
CA GLU A 102 -14.07 2.44 -2.94
C GLU A 102 -12.89 2.70 -3.84
N VAL A 103 -12.76 1.93 -4.91
CA VAL A 103 -11.62 2.04 -5.84
C VAL A 103 -12.15 2.16 -7.26
N SER A 104 -11.91 3.31 -7.87
CA SER A 104 -12.37 3.60 -9.24
C SER A 104 -11.39 3.16 -10.31
N ALA A 105 -10.11 3.07 -9.99
CA ALA A 105 -9.08 2.66 -10.95
C ALA A 105 -7.88 2.07 -10.23
N VAL A 106 -7.18 1.19 -10.92
CA VAL A 106 -5.94 0.59 -10.47
C VAL A 106 -4.92 0.76 -11.60
N LYS A 107 -3.73 1.22 -11.26
CA LYS A 107 -2.74 1.55 -12.30
C LYS A 107 -1.33 1.15 -11.88
N TRP A 108 -0.64 0.45 -12.79
CA TRP A 108 0.79 0.23 -12.68
C TRP A 108 1.53 1.42 -13.25
N LEU A 109 2.46 1.97 -12.48
CA LEU A 109 3.25 3.12 -12.89
C LEU A 109 4.73 2.89 -12.62
N PRO A 110 5.62 3.42 -13.48
CA PRO A 110 7.03 3.50 -13.10
C PRO A 110 7.15 4.19 -11.75
N VAL A 111 8.12 3.78 -10.95
CA VAL A 111 8.27 4.30 -9.58
C VAL A 111 8.28 5.83 -9.55
N GLU A 112 9.02 6.46 -10.45
CA GLU A 112 9.10 7.93 -10.48
C GLU A 112 7.76 8.58 -10.79
N ALA A 113 7.02 8.02 -11.73
CA ALA A 113 5.69 8.52 -12.07
C ALA A 113 4.71 8.33 -10.91
N ALA A 114 4.82 7.21 -10.21
CA ALA A 114 3.99 6.96 -9.03
C ALA A 114 4.26 7.98 -7.92
N LEU A 115 5.52 8.30 -7.68
CA LEU A 115 5.89 9.29 -6.68
C LEU A 115 5.27 10.66 -6.99
N GLU A 116 5.21 11.04 -8.26
CA GLU A 116 4.57 12.29 -8.67
C GLU A 116 3.05 12.21 -8.59
N LYS A 117 2.49 11.03 -8.86
CA LYS A 117 1.03 10.83 -8.90
C LYS A 117 0.40 10.81 -7.52
N LEU A 118 1.11 10.32 -6.51
CA LEU A 118 0.58 10.19 -5.15
C LEU A 118 0.02 11.52 -4.62
N THR A 119 -1.16 11.44 -4.05
CA THR A 119 -1.80 12.60 -3.43
C THR A 119 -1.17 12.94 -2.09
N TYR A 120 -0.71 11.92 -1.34
CA TYR A 120 -0.24 12.11 0.03
C TYR A 120 1.28 12.01 0.13
N PRO A 121 1.95 13.10 0.53
CA PRO A 121 3.43 13.11 0.62
C PRO A 121 4.02 12.01 1.51
N ASP A 122 3.33 11.64 2.58
CA ASP A 122 3.82 10.61 3.50
C ASP A 122 3.98 9.25 2.82
N GLU A 123 3.17 8.97 1.81
CA GLU A 123 3.26 7.70 1.09
C GLU A 123 4.47 7.65 0.16
N ARG A 124 5.01 8.80 -0.23
CA ARG A 124 6.23 8.85 -1.04
C ARG A 124 7.41 8.21 -0.31
N ALA A 125 7.56 8.52 0.97
CA ALA A 125 8.62 7.92 1.79
C ALA A 125 8.51 6.41 1.86
N VAL A 126 7.28 5.89 1.87
CA VAL A 126 7.04 4.44 1.89
C VAL A 126 7.51 3.79 0.57
N ILE A 127 7.16 4.39 -0.56
CA ILE A 127 7.61 3.90 -1.87
C ILE A 127 9.13 3.98 -1.98
N GLU A 128 9.72 5.09 -1.56
CA GLU A 128 11.17 5.28 -1.62
C GLU A 128 11.90 4.23 -0.77
N ALA A 129 11.39 3.93 0.42
CA ALA A 129 11.95 2.88 1.27
C ALA A 129 11.88 1.51 0.60
N ALA A 130 10.78 1.23 -0.10
CA ALA A 130 10.62 -0.04 -0.82
C ALA A 130 11.63 -0.17 -1.97
N GLY A 131 11.90 0.93 -2.66
CA GLY A 131 12.83 0.93 -3.79
C GLY A 131 14.30 0.89 -3.37
N LYS A 132 14.64 1.56 -2.28
CA LYS A 132 16.01 1.61 -1.77
C LYS A 132 16.44 0.34 -1.08
N GLY A 133 15.51 -0.27 -0.36
CA GLY A 133 15.82 -1.48 0.36
C GLY A 133 15.97 -2.62 -0.62
N GLY A 134 17.19 -2.91 -1.02
CA GLY A 134 17.44 -4.21 -1.59
C GLY A 134 17.05 -5.26 -0.57
N PHE A 135 17.11 -6.51 -0.95
CA PHE A 135 16.79 -7.60 -0.03
C PHE A 135 17.77 -7.67 1.15
N GLU A 136 18.84 -6.89 1.10
CA GLU A 136 19.90 -6.90 2.11
C GLU A 136 19.71 -5.86 3.19
N ASP A 137 18.99 -4.78 2.90
CA ASP A 137 18.96 -3.60 3.75
C ASP A 137 17.67 -3.43 4.54
N GLY A 138 16.85 -4.40 4.59
CA GLY A 138 15.59 -4.26 5.26
C GLY A 138 15.27 -5.38 6.21
N GLU A 139 14.23 -5.17 7.00
CA GLU A 139 13.70 -6.18 7.88
C GLU A 139 12.84 -7.14 7.07
N ARG A 140 13.25 -8.38 6.99
CA ARG A 140 12.50 -9.40 6.25
C ARG A 140 11.45 -10.05 7.13
N LEU A 141 10.42 -10.49 6.50
CA LEU A 141 9.35 -11.23 7.18
C LEU A 141 9.77 -12.68 7.41
#